data_c5034092431aa2c646a1cd33709bb863
#
_entry.id   c5034092431aa2c646a1cd33709bb863
#
_cell.length_a   1.000
_cell.length_b   1.000
_cell.length_c   1.000
_cell.angle_alpha   90.00
_cell.angle_beta   90.00
_cell.angle_gamma   90.00
#
_symmetry.space_group_name_H-M   'P 1'
#
loop_
_entity.id
_entity.type
_entity.pdbx_description
1 polymer ?
#
loop_
_entity_poly.entity_id
_entity_poly.type
_entity_poly.pdbx_seq_one_letter_code
_entity_poly.pdbx_strand_id
1 'polypeptide(L)'
;PGGELEEAFIDSFKFIDTKDQGVVWGEIKKDLEGSYPMSRLLCGDVGFGKTEIAVRAAFRVVVNGGRVVVLCPTSVLVDQHFGVFLDRLSNFGVVVSSLVGGARTSTKTALINDWVDKKIDVLIATSAALYDDVFIKFASLFIIDEEHRFGVKQKEVLVNKFVNKDVLFMSATPIPEPCI
;
A
#
# COMPACT_ATOMS: atom_id res chain seq x y z
N PRO A 1 20.58 3.52 -0.90
CA PRO A 1 20.43 4.76 -1.63
C PRO A 1 19.03 5.31 -1.37
N GLY A 2 18.91 6.55 -1.01
CA GLY A 2 17.64 7.19 -0.68
C GLY A 2 17.47 7.62 0.78
N GLY A 3 18.47 7.42 1.61
CA GLY A 3 18.39 7.75 3.05
C GLY A 3 18.00 9.19 3.35
N GLU A 4 18.61 10.15 2.67
CA GLU A 4 18.32 11.58 2.90
C GLU A 4 16.89 11.97 2.50
N LEU A 5 16.38 11.47 1.37
CA LEU A 5 15.00 11.70 0.94
C LEU A 5 14.00 11.00 1.86
N GLU A 6 14.33 9.82 2.33
CA GLU A 6 13.49 9.08 3.27
C GLU A 6 13.45 9.78 4.63
N GLU A 7 14.57 10.25 5.12
CA GLU A 7 14.65 11.04 6.37
C GLU A 7 13.85 12.34 6.25
N ALA A 8 14.02 13.09 5.17
CA ALA A 8 13.26 14.31 4.91
C ALA A 8 11.75 14.03 4.83
N PHE A 9 11.37 12.89 4.24
CA PHE A 9 9.98 12.47 4.17
C PHE A 9 9.41 12.13 5.56
N ILE A 10 10.15 11.38 6.37
CA ILE A 10 9.74 11.02 7.75
C ILE A 10 9.64 12.29 8.60
N ASP A 11 10.59 13.20 8.50
CA ASP A 11 10.62 14.46 9.25
C ASP A 11 9.47 15.40 8.85
N SER A 12 8.90 15.25 7.66
CA SER A 12 7.73 16.02 7.24
C SER A 12 6.44 15.60 7.96
N PHE A 13 6.45 14.51 8.69
CA PHE A 13 5.31 14.06 9.48
C PHE A 13 5.16 14.95 10.72
N LYS A 14 3.94 15.48 10.93
CA LYS A 14 3.64 16.48 11.95
C LYS A 14 3.68 15.97 13.39
N PHE A 15 3.72 14.66 13.58
CA PHE A 15 3.70 14.01 14.89
C PHE A 15 5.00 13.26 15.14
N ILE A 16 5.41 13.21 16.40
CA ILE A 16 6.57 12.42 16.83
C ILE A 16 6.18 10.94 16.83
N ASP A 17 7.02 10.11 16.25
CA ASP A 17 6.82 8.67 16.29
C ASP A 17 6.79 8.14 17.71
N THR A 18 5.86 7.24 17.97
CA THR A 18 5.91 6.41 19.18
C THR A 18 7.06 5.41 19.06
N LYS A 19 7.53 4.92 20.21
CA LYS A 19 8.56 3.87 20.25
C LYS A 19 8.16 2.64 19.43
N ASP A 20 6.89 2.24 19.52
CA ASP A 20 6.35 1.08 18.78
C ASP A 20 6.33 1.32 17.27
N GLN A 21 5.99 2.52 16.82
CA GLN A 21 6.04 2.90 15.41
C GLN A 21 7.46 2.82 14.86
N GLY A 22 8.45 3.29 15.61
CA GLY A 22 9.86 3.21 15.22
C GLY A 22 10.35 1.77 15.07
N VAL A 23 9.97 0.88 15.99
CA VAL A 23 10.31 -0.54 15.93
C VAL A 23 9.67 -1.22 14.71
N VAL A 24 8.37 -1.04 14.52
CA VAL A 24 7.64 -1.61 13.39
C VAL A 24 8.17 -1.11 12.06
N TRP A 25 8.46 0.18 11.96
CA TRP A 25 9.06 0.75 10.75
C TRP A 25 10.43 0.12 10.45
N GLY A 26 11.27 -0.04 11.44
CA GLY A 26 12.57 -0.70 11.30
C GLY A 26 12.47 -2.13 10.78
N GLU A 27 11.49 -2.90 11.24
CA GLU A 27 11.22 -4.26 10.77
C GLU A 27 10.74 -4.28 9.32
N ILE A 28 9.81 -3.43 8.94
CA ILE A 28 9.31 -3.33 7.56
C ILE A 28 10.43 -2.93 6.61
N LYS A 29 11.24 -1.96 7.00
CA LYS A 29 12.39 -1.51 6.23
C LYS A 29 13.35 -2.67 5.95
N LYS A 30 13.66 -3.47 6.97
CA LYS A 30 14.51 -4.64 6.84
C LYS A 30 13.92 -5.69 5.91
N ASP A 31 12.62 -5.93 5.99
CA ASP A 31 11.93 -6.87 5.12
C ASP A 31 11.96 -6.42 3.65
N LEU A 32 11.75 -5.13 3.39
CA LEU A 32 11.80 -4.57 2.04
C LEU A 32 13.21 -4.60 1.42
N GLU A 33 14.25 -4.60 2.25
CA GLU A 33 15.65 -4.75 1.82
C GLU A 33 16.06 -6.22 1.66
N GLY A 34 15.27 -7.13 2.18
CA GLY A 34 15.56 -8.56 2.19
C GLY A 34 15.48 -9.21 0.81
N SER A 35 16.08 -10.40 0.71
CA SER A 35 16.08 -11.21 -0.51
C SER A 35 14.77 -11.99 -0.72
N TYR A 36 13.92 -12.03 0.27
CA TYR A 36 12.64 -12.73 0.22
C TYR A 36 11.49 -11.75 0.20
N PRO A 37 10.39 -12.06 -0.52
CA PRO A 37 9.20 -11.23 -0.51
C PRO A 37 8.65 -11.04 0.90
N MET A 38 8.34 -9.78 1.25
CA MET A 38 7.71 -9.45 2.52
C MET A 38 6.25 -9.94 2.54
N SER A 39 5.86 -10.56 3.64
CA SER A 39 4.45 -10.80 3.97
C SER A 39 4.26 -10.49 5.45
N ARG A 40 3.79 -9.30 5.75
CA ARG A 40 3.70 -8.79 7.12
C ARG A 40 2.31 -8.25 7.43
N LEU A 41 1.81 -8.59 8.62
CA LEU A 41 0.57 -8.05 9.15
C LEU A 41 0.88 -6.91 10.13
N LEU A 42 0.34 -5.75 9.83
CA LEU A 42 0.39 -4.57 10.69
C LEU A 42 -0.92 -4.45 11.45
N CYS A 43 -0.89 -4.77 12.74
CA CYS A 43 -2.03 -4.67 13.63
C CYS A 43 -1.90 -3.44 14.52
N GLY A 44 -3.03 -2.84 14.86
CA GLY A 44 -3.08 -1.74 15.82
C GLY A 44 -4.45 -1.09 15.85
N ASP A 45 -4.76 -0.45 16.97
CA ASP A 45 -5.99 0.31 17.14
C ASP A 45 -6.00 1.57 16.26
N VAL A 46 -7.18 2.17 16.13
CA VAL A 46 -7.36 3.50 15.54
C VAL A 46 -6.42 4.47 16.28
N GLY A 47 -5.53 5.14 15.57
CA GLY A 47 -4.54 6.05 16.15
C GLY A 47 -3.13 5.45 16.34
N PHE A 48 -2.92 4.16 16.05
CA PHE A 48 -1.58 3.56 16.05
C PHE A 48 -0.65 4.12 14.96
N GLY A 49 -1.22 4.83 13.97
CA GLY A 49 -0.43 5.37 12.86
C GLY A 49 -0.11 4.35 11.77
N LYS A 50 -0.93 3.32 11.61
CA LYS A 50 -0.77 2.31 10.55
C LYS A 50 -0.67 2.92 9.16
N THR A 51 -1.52 3.90 8.88
CA THR A 51 -1.54 4.59 7.59
C THR A 51 -0.23 5.32 7.33
N GLU A 52 0.35 5.98 8.33
CA GLU A 52 1.66 6.63 8.19
C GLU A 52 2.78 5.61 7.87
N ILE A 53 2.76 4.47 8.54
CA ILE A 53 3.73 3.39 8.25
C ILE A 53 3.55 2.86 6.83
N ALA A 54 2.31 2.68 6.39
CA ALA A 54 2.01 2.28 5.01
C ALA A 54 2.49 3.32 3.98
N VAL A 55 2.30 4.60 4.26
CA VAL A 55 2.78 5.70 3.41
C VAL A 55 4.32 5.70 3.32
N ARG A 56 5.01 5.47 4.42
CA ARG A 56 6.48 5.35 4.46
C ARG A 56 6.98 4.16 3.63
N ALA A 57 6.31 3.01 3.75
CA ALA A 57 6.65 1.84 2.95
C ALA A 57 6.46 2.11 1.45
N ALA A 58 5.36 2.74 1.07
CA ALA A 58 5.09 3.15 -0.31
C ALA A 58 6.15 4.12 -0.83
N PHE A 59 6.48 5.15 -0.06
CA PHE A 59 7.52 6.10 -0.43
C PHE A 59 8.87 5.43 -0.68
N ARG A 60 9.29 4.54 0.22
CA ARG A 60 10.54 3.81 0.08
C ARG A 60 10.59 2.98 -1.21
N VAL A 61 9.50 2.28 -1.53
CA VAL A 61 9.43 1.49 -2.75
C VAL A 61 9.50 2.37 -4.00
N VAL A 62 8.79 3.51 -4.00
CA VAL A 62 8.75 4.42 -5.14
C VAL A 62 10.11 5.08 -5.38
N VAL A 63 10.81 5.55 -4.35
CA VAL A 63 12.15 6.17 -4.53
C VAL A 63 13.20 5.16 -5.01
N ASN A 64 12.97 3.87 -4.81
CA ASN A 64 13.81 2.79 -5.34
C ASN A 64 13.34 2.29 -6.72
N GLY A 65 12.42 2.99 -7.37
CA GLY A 65 11.96 2.72 -8.73
C GLY A 65 10.78 1.76 -8.85
N GLY A 66 10.21 1.29 -7.72
CA GLY A 66 9.04 0.42 -7.69
C GLY A 66 7.72 1.18 -7.78
N ARG A 67 6.62 0.44 -7.87
CA ARG A 67 5.25 0.93 -7.84
C ARG A 67 4.44 0.22 -6.78
N VAL A 68 3.44 0.89 -6.26
CA VAL A 68 2.64 0.42 -5.12
C VAL A 68 1.17 0.38 -5.48
N VAL A 69 0.50 -0.68 -5.08
CA VAL A 69 -0.96 -0.79 -5.13
C VAL A 69 -1.50 -0.90 -3.71
N VAL A 70 -2.44 -0.04 -3.36
CA VAL A 70 -3.16 -0.07 -2.09
C VAL A 70 -4.58 -0.55 -2.33
N LEU A 71 -4.95 -1.66 -1.70
CA LEU A 71 -6.27 -2.26 -1.81
C LEU A 71 -7.12 -1.93 -0.61
N CYS A 72 -8.33 -1.45 -0.88
CA CYS A 72 -9.33 -1.12 0.12
C CYS A 72 -10.63 -1.90 -0.15
N PRO A 73 -11.36 -2.30 0.89
CA PRO A 73 -12.60 -3.05 0.70
C PRO A 73 -13.77 -2.20 0.18
N THR A 74 -13.73 -0.87 0.34
CA THR A 74 -14.80 0.04 -0.06
C THR A 74 -14.27 1.27 -0.78
N SER A 75 -15.14 1.89 -1.61
CA SER A 75 -14.80 3.16 -2.28
C SER A 75 -14.57 4.31 -1.29
N VAL A 76 -15.28 4.31 -0.17
CA VAL A 76 -15.09 5.32 0.90
C VAL A 76 -13.68 5.25 1.46
N LEU A 77 -13.16 4.05 1.72
CA LEU A 77 -11.78 3.86 2.19
C LEU A 77 -10.76 4.22 1.12
N VAL A 78 -11.06 3.96 -0.16
CA VAL A 78 -10.22 4.43 -1.27
C VAL A 78 -10.07 5.95 -1.23
N ASP A 79 -11.17 6.68 -1.09
CA ASP A 79 -11.14 8.14 -1.04
C ASP A 79 -10.36 8.67 0.17
N GLN A 80 -10.53 8.05 1.34
CA GLN A 80 -9.80 8.41 2.55
C GLN A 80 -8.30 8.19 2.40
N HIS A 81 -7.88 7.03 1.93
CA HIS A 81 -6.46 6.72 1.69
C HIS A 81 -5.88 7.58 0.58
N PHE A 82 -6.62 7.80 -0.49
CA PHE A 82 -6.19 8.69 -1.58
C PHE A 82 -5.85 10.08 -1.05
N GLY A 83 -6.71 10.67 -0.21
CA GLY A 83 -6.44 11.96 0.40
C GLY A 83 -5.17 11.99 1.24
N VAL A 84 -4.96 10.99 2.09
CA VAL A 84 -3.79 10.89 2.96
C VAL A 84 -2.50 10.67 2.14
N PHE A 85 -2.51 9.73 1.21
CA PHE A 85 -1.34 9.45 0.36
C PHE A 85 -0.99 10.64 -0.53
N LEU A 86 -1.98 11.29 -1.12
CA LEU A 86 -1.76 12.47 -1.94
C LEU A 86 -1.14 13.62 -1.13
N ASP A 87 -1.69 13.92 0.04
CA ASP A 87 -1.19 14.98 0.94
C ASP A 87 0.26 14.73 1.36
N ARG A 88 0.58 13.48 1.71
CA ARG A 88 1.92 13.10 2.17
C ARG A 88 2.96 12.97 1.07
N LEU A 89 2.58 12.52 -0.11
CA LEU A 89 3.51 12.08 -1.16
C LEU A 89 3.68 13.09 -2.30
N SER A 90 2.69 13.94 -2.56
CA SER A 90 2.71 14.84 -3.72
C SER A 90 3.87 15.84 -3.69
N ASN A 91 4.25 16.33 -2.53
CA ASN A 91 5.36 17.28 -2.35
C ASN A 91 6.75 16.65 -2.67
N PHE A 92 6.81 15.34 -2.75
CA PHE A 92 8.04 14.59 -3.09
C PHE A 92 8.06 14.07 -4.52
N GLY A 93 7.16 14.57 -5.37
CA GLY A 93 7.09 14.20 -6.78
C GLY A 93 6.48 12.83 -7.06
N VAL A 94 5.84 12.21 -6.08
CA VAL A 94 5.16 10.91 -6.23
C VAL A 94 3.75 11.13 -6.78
N VAL A 95 3.42 10.42 -7.85
CA VAL A 95 2.09 10.49 -8.49
C VAL A 95 1.17 9.43 -7.91
N VAL A 96 0.09 9.88 -7.29
CA VAL A 96 -0.95 9.03 -6.68
C VAL A 96 -2.22 9.11 -7.51
N SER A 97 -2.81 7.96 -7.81
CA SER A 97 -4.10 7.84 -8.49
C SER A 97 -5.02 6.87 -7.78
N SER A 98 -6.30 6.92 -8.08
CA SER A 98 -7.30 6.01 -7.51
C SER A 98 -8.17 5.37 -8.60
N LEU A 99 -8.65 4.16 -8.32
CA LEU A 99 -9.57 3.43 -9.18
C LEU A 99 -10.59 2.67 -8.33
N VAL A 100 -11.86 2.96 -8.54
CA VAL A 100 -12.96 2.27 -7.87
C VAL A 100 -13.75 1.40 -8.85
N GLY A 101 -14.43 0.38 -8.34
CA GLY A 101 -15.34 -0.43 -9.13
C GLY A 101 -16.44 0.45 -9.76
N GLY A 102 -16.84 0.13 -11.00
CA GLY A 102 -17.84 0.89 -11.74
C GLY A 102 -17.31 2.14 -12.45
N ALA A 103 -16.01 2.39 -12.44
CA ALA A 103 -15.41 3.45 -13.23
C ALA A 103 -15.68 3.26 -14.73
N ARG A 104 -15.84 4.38 -15.45
CA ARG A 104 -16.04 4.34 -16.90
C ARG A 104 -14.88 3.65 -17.61
N THR A 105 -15.17 2.90 -18.66
CA THR A 105 -14.14 2.20 -19.44
C THR A 105 -13.04 3.12 -19.95
N SER A 106 -13.39 4.33 -20.41
CA SER A 106 -12.41 5.32 -20.86
C SER A 106 -11.45 5.75 -19.75
N THR A 107 -11.96 5.96 -18.55
CA THR A 107 -11.15 6.30 -17.36
C THR A 107 -10.21 5.15 -17.01
N LYS A 108 -10.72 3.94 -17.01
CA LYS A 108 -9.92 2.74 -16.72
C LYS A 108 -8.81 2.54 -17.75
N THR A 109 -9.12 2.70 -19.03
CA THR A 109 -8.12 2.57 -20.12
C THR A 109 -7.03 3.62 -20.00
N ALA A 110 -7.38 4.88 -19.75
CA ALA A 110 -6.40 5.95 -19.56
C ALA A 110 -5.48 5.65 -18.38
N LEU A 111 -6.04 5.17 -17.28
CA LEU A 111 -5.30 4.84 -16.08
C LEU A 111 -4.37 3.62 -16.28
N ILE A 112 -4.80 2.61 -17.02
CA ILE A 112 -3.96 1.49 -17.43
C ILE A 112 -2.76 1.97 -18.24
N ASN A 113 -2.98 2.83 -19.22
CA ASN A 113 -1.89 3.37 -20.04
C ASN A 113 -0.89 4.17 -19.20
N ASP A 114 -1.38 5.03 -18.32
CA ASP A 114 -0.53 5.80 -17.42
C ASP A 114 0.24 4.90 -16.42
N TRP A 115 -0.36 3.81 -15.99
CA TRP A 115 0.31 2.81 -15.15
C TRP A 115 1.41 2.06 -15.92
N VAL A 116 1.13 1.61 -17.13
CA VAL A 116 2.12 0.94 -17.99
C VAL A 116 3.27 1.86 -18.32
N ASP A 117 2.97 3.11 -18.66
CA ASP A 117 3.97 4.15 -19.03
C ASP A 117 4.74 4.69 -17.80
N LYS A 118 4.50 4.16 -16.62
CA LYS A 118 5.18 4.57 -15.39
C LYS A 118 4.92 6.04 -15.00
N LYS A 119 3.75 6.55 -15.33
CA LYS A 119 3.29 7.89 -14.95
C LYS A 119 2.59 7.91 -13.58
N ILE A 120 2.21 6.75 -13.06
CA ILE A 120 1.60 6.57 -11.74
C ILE A 120 2.52 5.72 -10.88
N ASP A 121 2.81 6.18 -9.67
CA ASP A 121 3.68 5.50 -8.71
C ASP A 121 2.88 4.70 -7.68
N VAL A 122 1.74 5.25 -7.23
CA VAL A 122 0.86 4.64 -6.24
C VAL A 122 -0.57 4.63 -6.76
N LEU A 123 -1.17 3.45 -6.81
CA LEU A 123 -2.57 3.26 -7.17
C LEU A 123 -3.35 2.80 -5.95
N ILE A 124 -4.42 3.51 -5.61
CA ILE A 124 -5.33 3.14 -4.53
C ILE A 124 -6.65 2.68 -5.13
N ALA A 125 -7.04 1.45 -4.85
CA ALA A 125 -8.15 0.83 -5.56
C ALA A 125 -8.96 -0.13 -4.68
N THR A 126 -10.19 -0.39 -5.10
CA THR A 126 -10.96 -1.54 -4.61
C THR A 126 -10.52 -2.81 -5.35
N SER A 127 -10.70 -3.97 -4.71
CA SER A 127 -10.34 -5.27 -5.32
C SER A 127 -11.03 -5.51 -6.67
N ALA A 128 -12.25 -5.00 -6.85
CA ALA A 128 -12.99 -5.10 -8.11
C ALA A 128 -12.29 -4.37 -9.28
N ALA A 129 -11.47 -3.38 -8.99
CA ALA A 129 -10.71 -2.66 -10.01
C ALA A 129 -9.49 -3.44 -10.53
N LEU A 130 -9.05 -4.47 -9.80
CA LEU A 130 -7.85 -5.26 -10.09
C LEU A 130 -8.11 -6.52 -10.94
N TYR A 131 -9.24 -6.63 -11.60
CA TYR A 131 -9.44 -7.71 -12.56
C TYR A 131 -8.45 -7.69 -13.72
N ASP A 132 -7.78 -6.56 -13.90
CA ASP A 132 -6.76 -6.41 -14.91
C ASP A 132 -5.38 -6.74 -14.31
N ASP A 133 -4.76 -7.82 -14.78
CA ASP A 133 -3.48 -8.30 -14.29
C ASP A 133 -2.32 -7.31 -14.50
N VAL A 134 -2.52 -6.29 -15.32
CA VAL A 134 -1.54 -5.21 -15.58
C VAL A 134 -1.14 -4.48 -14.29
N PHE A 135 -2.11 -4.22 -13.39
CA PHE A 135 -1.81 -3.55 -12.13
C PHE A 135 -0.94 -4.41 -11.21
N ILE A 136 -1.17 -5.70 -11.22
CA ILE A 136 -0.42 -6.66 -10.40
C ILE A 136 0.97 -6.90 -10.99
N LYS A 137 1.08 -7.04 -12.30
CA LYS A 137 2.32 -7.36 -12.99
C LYS A 137 3.43 -6.33 -12.71
N PHE A 138 3.10 -5.06 -12.72
CA PHE A 138 4.08 -3.98 -12.58
C PHE A 138 4.25 -3.45 -11.15
N ALA A 139 3.43 -3.87 -10.20
CA ALA A 139 3.56 -3.46 -8.81
C ALA A 139 4.66 -4.24 -8.09
N SER A 140 5.37 -3.56 -7.20
CA SER A 140 6.40 -4.15 -6.34
C SER A 140 5.89 -4.41 -4.93
N LEU A 141 4.99 -3.56 -4.44
CA LEU A 141 4.40 -3.65 -3.11
C LEU A 141 2.88 -3.56 -3.18
N PHE A 142 2.21 -4.44 -2.45
CA PHE A 142 0.77 -4.39 -2.19
C PHE A 142 0.52 -4.06 -0.73
N ILE A 143 -0.31 -3.06 -0.48
CA ILE A 143 -0.80 -2.70 0.84
C ILE A 143 -2.29 -3.03 0.87
N ILE A 144 -2.71 -3.93 1.75
CA ILE A 144 -4.09 -4.39 1.83
C ILE A 144 -4.68 -3.90 3.14
N ASP A 145 -5.63 -2.97 3.05
CA ASP A 145 -6.31 -2.41 4.21
C ASP A 145 -7.53 -3.24 4.60
N GLU A 146 -7.73 -3.38 5.92
CA GLU A 146 -8.86 -4.09 6.51
C GLU A 146 -9.12 -5.47 5.89
N GLU A 147 -8.08 -6.29 5.83
CA GLU A 147 -8.07 -7.63 5.29
C GLU A 147 -9.26 -8.50 5.72
N HIS A 148 -9.73 -8.34 6.96
CA HIS A 148 -10.85 -9.12 7.52
C HIS A 148 -12.19 -8.88 6.80
N ARG A 149 -12.34 -7.80 6.04
CA ARG A 149 -13.54 -7.51 5.22
C ARG A 149 -13.52 -8.19 3.86
N PHE A 150 -12.38 -8.73 3.45
CA PHE A 150 -12.30 -9.57 2.26
C PHE A 150 -12.76 -10.98 2.61
N GLY A 151 -13.61 -11.58 1.77
CA GLY A 151 -14.02 -12.98 1.94
C GLY A 151 -12.85 -13.95 1.81
N VAL A 152 -12.97 -15.14 2.41
CA VAL A 152 -11.91 -16.16 2.40
C VAL A 152 -11.45 -16.49 0.98
N LYS A 153 -12.37 -16.64 0.03
CA LYS A 153 -12.05 -16.88 -1.38
C LYS A 153 -11.31 -15.73 -2.04
N GLN A 154 -11.66 -14.48 -1.71
CA GLN A 154 -10.95 -13.29 -2.20
C GLN A 154 -9.54 -13.24 -1.68
N LYS A 155 -9.32 -13.57 -0.40
CA LYS A 155 -7.97 -13.66 0.19
C LYS A 155 -7.11 -14.70 -0.52
N GLU A 156 -7.63 -15.90 -0.77
CA GLU A 156 -6.89 -16.96 -1.47
C GLU A 156 -6.50 -16.54 -2.89
N VAL A 157 -7.40 -15.92 -3.62
CA VAL A 157 -7.13 -15.39 -4.97
C VAL A 157 -6.06 -14.31 -4.93
N LEU A 158 -6.14 -13.38 -3.97
CA LEU A 158 -5.16 -12.31 -3.81
C LEU A 158 -3.78 -12.86 -3.43
N VAL A 159 -3.71 -13.76 -2.45
CA VAL A 159 -2.44 -14.38 -2.03
C VAL A 159 -1.77 -15.11 -3.19
N ASN A 160 -2.53 -15.85 -3.99
CA ASN A 160 -2.01 -16.56 -5.16
C ASN A 160 -1.52 -15.61 -6.26
N LYS A 161 -2.18 -14.46 -6.44
CA LYS A 161 -1.77 -13.44 -7.42
C LYS A 161 -0.51 -12.67 -6.99
N PHE A 162 -0.23 -12.59 -5.70
CA PHE A 162 0.88 -11.81 -5.15
C PHE A 162 2.14 -12.63 -4.88
N VAL A 163 2.23 -13.81 -5.46
CA VAL A 163 3.44 -14.64 -5.35
C VAL A 163 4.68 -13.86 -5.83
N ASN A 164 5.72 -13.87 -5.03
CA ASN A 164 6.97 -13.11 -5.24
C ASN A 164 6.82 -11.58 -5.19
N LYS A 165 5.75 -11.06 -4.60
CA LYS A 165 5.56 -9.62 -4.35
C LYS A 165 5.61 -9.33 -2.85
N ASP A 166 6.05 -8.13 -2.51
CA ASP A 166 5.95 -7.65 -1.13
C ASP A 166 4.50 -7.30 -0.80
N VAL A 167 4.02 -7.78 0.34
CA VAL A 167 2.64 -7.56 0.80
C VAL A 167 2.64 -7.08 2.25
N LEU A 168 1.97 -5.98 2.49
CA LEU A 168 1.72 -5.43 3.82
C LEU A 168 0.21 -5.42 4.09
N PHE A 169 -0.22 -6.24 5.03
CA PHE A 169 -1.60 -6.27 5.49
C PHE A 169 -1.79 -5.31 6.67
N MET A 170 -2.87 -4.54 6.66
CA MET A 170 -3.25 -3.67 7.77
C MET A 170 -4.57 -4.12 8.36
N SER A 171 -4.65 -4.25 9.67
CA SER A 171 -5.87 -4.61 10.39
C SER A 171 -6.08 -3.74 11.62
N ALA A 172 -7.32 -3.30 11.86
CA ALA A 172 -7.69 -2.52 13.02
C ALA A 172 -7.74 -3.35 14.32
N THR A 173 -7.98 -4.65 14.20
CA THR A 173 -8.03 -5.58 15.34
C THR A 173 -7.11 -6.76 15.09
N PRO A 174 -6.38 -7.24 16.13
CA PRO A 174 -5.63 -8.48 15.98
C PRO A 174 -6.63 -9.59 15.66
N ILE A 175 -6.37 -10.30 14.53
CA ILE A 175 -7.11 -11.51 14.24
C ILE A 175 -6.70 -12.51 15.30
N PRO A 176 -7.64 -13.09 16.09
CA PRO A 176 -7.27 -14.17 16.99
C PRO A 176 -6.65 -15.27 16.14
N GLU A 177 -5.40 -15.60 16.39
CA GLU A 177 -4.77 -16.74 15.77
C GLU A 177 -5.64 -17.96 16.01
N PRO A 178 -5.98 -18.75 14.98
CA PRO A 178 -6.59 -20.02 15.23
C PRO A 178 -5.62 -20.79 16.11
N CYS A 179 -6.04 -21.10 17.33
CA CYS A 179 -5.31 -22.01 18.19
C CYS A 179 -5.09 -23.31 17.40
N ILE A 180 -3.84 -23.58 17.08
CA ILE A 180 -3.41 -24.88 16.53
C ILE A 180 -3.42 -25.88 17.66
#